data_a1095d2b4fa5cf1b153af962ee39fcc0
#
_entry.id   a1095d2b4fa5cf1b153af962ee39fcc0
#
_cell.length_a   1.000
_cell.length_b   1.000
_cell.length_c   1.000
_cell.angle_alpha   90.00
_cell.angle_beta   90.00
_cell.angle_gamma   90.00
#
_symmetry.space_group_name_H-M   'P 1'
#
loop_
_entity.id
_entity.type
_entity.pdbx_description
1 polymer ?
#
loop_
_entity_poly.entity_id
_entity_poly.type
_entity_poly.pdbx_seq_one_letter_code
_entity_poly.pdbx_strand_id
1 'polypeptide(L)'
;MALKRVMIIDDDEETLTLMVRQLEALFEVKGYTSGEEALDALRSASPDVGWIPDLILLDINMNGMDGYDVLGCLKEDEGLKRIPVVFLTGMTDETSESRGLEMDVVDYLKKPVASKVLLARVQHYLNLYATTASNGKLDEAKLDSLSSPLTDREMDVARLMAEFRSDREISDILHISMPYVKKLVAAVKKKLFLDKRGDIRKYLVSQ
;
A
#
# COMPACT_ATOMS: atom_id res chain seq x y z
N MET A 1 -10.60 -0.48 -21.78
CA MET A 1 -9.62 -0.23 -20.70
C MET A 1 -9.01 -1.56 -20.33
N ALA A 2 -7.70 -1.62 -20.11
CA ALA A 2 -7.07 -2.84 -19.60
C ALA A 2 -7.56 -3.12 -18.16
N LEU A 3 -7.69 -4.39 -17.79
CA LEU A 3 -8.04 -4.78 -16.44
C LEU A 3 -6.90 -4.40 -15.49
N LYS A 4 -7.26 -3.98 -14.28
CA LYS A 4 -6.30 -3.77 -13.21
C LYS A 4 -5.73 -5.10 -12.73
N ARG A 5 -4.45 -5.10 -12.37
CA ARG A 5 -3.67 -6.29 -12.03
C ARG A 5 -3.53 -6.43 -10.53
N VAL A 6 -3.91 -7.58 -10.00
CA VAL A 6 -3.81 -7.89 -8.57
C VAL A 6 -2.94 -9.13 -8.39
N MET A 7 -1.93 -9.04 -7.54
CA MET A 7 -1.14 -10.18 -7.10
C MET A 7 -1.62 -10.62 -5.73
N ILE A 8 -1.73 -11.93 -5.52
CA ILE A 8 -2.05 -12.53 -4.22
C ILE A 8 -0.92 -13.49 -3.86
N ILE A 9 -0.39 -13.36 -2.65
CA ILE A 9 0.67 -14.22 -2.14
C ILE A 9 0.19 -14.82 -0.81
N ASP A 10 0.00 -16.14 -0.79
CA ASP A 10 -0.57 -16.87 0.35
C ASP A 10 -0.17 -18.34 0.23
N ASP A 11 0.50 -18.91 1.22
CA ASP A 11 1.00 -20.30 1.16
C ASP A 11 -0.11 -21.35 1.34
N ASP A 12 -1.31 -20.95 1.78
CA ASP A 12 -2.49 -21.79 1.78
C ASP A 12 -3.16 -21.81 0.40
N GLU A 13 -2.98 -22.90 -0.34
CA GLU A 13 -3.50 -23.06 -1.71
C GLU A 13 -5.03 -22.94 -1.81
N GLU A 14 -5.77 -23.35 -0.78
CA GLU A 14 -7.24 -23.29 -0.77
C GLU A 14 -7.69 -21.82 -0.66
N THR A 15 -7.11 -21.09 0.28
CA THR A 15 -7.36 -19.66 0.47
C THR A 15 -6.97 -18.87 -0.78
N LEU A 16 -5.78 -19.12 -1.34
CA LEU A 16 -5.29 -18.50 -2.56
C LEU A 16 -6.26 -18.72 -3.73
N THR A 17 -6.62 -19.98 -3.98
CA THR A 17 -7.56 -20.34 -5.06
C THR A 17 -8.91 -19.65 -4.90
N LEU A 18 -9.44 -19.62 -3.68
CA LEU A 18 -10.71 -18.96 -3.39
C LEU A 18 -10.64 -17.45 -3.68
N MET A 19 -9.59 -16.78 -3.22
CA MET A 19 -9.42 -15.34 -3.42
C MET A 19 -9.20 -14.98 -4.89
N VAL A 20 -8.41 -15.77 -5.62
CA VAL A 20 -8.24 -15.62 -7.08
C VAL A 20 -9.59 -15.67 -7.79
N ARG A 21 -10.39 -16.71 -7.55
CA ARG A 21 -11.72 -16.86 -8.15
C ARG A 21 -12.69 -15.71 -7.81
N GLN A 22 -12.56 -15.13 -6.63
CA GLN A 22 -13.40 -13.99 -6.23
C GLN A 22 -13.04 -12.71 -6.97
N LEU A 23 -11.80 -12.55 -7.38
CA LEU A 23 -11.29 -11.31 -7.99
C LEU A 23 -11.17 -11.39 -9.51
N GLU A 24 -10.97 -12.56 -10.11
CA GLU A 24 -10.72 -12.75 -11.55
C GLU A 24 -11.86 -12.28 -12.46
N ALA A 25 -13.09 -12.17 -11.93
CA ALA A 25 -14.22 -11.64 -12.68
C ALA A 25 -14.07 -10.14 -13.02
N LEU A 26 -13.27 -9.38 -12.27
CA LEU A 26 -13.13 -7.92 -12.38
C LEU A 26 -11.70 -7.46 -12.60
N PHE A 27 -10.71 -8.31 -12.30
CA PHE A 27 -9.29 -7.98 -12.33
C PHE A 27 -8.48 -9.06 -13.06
N GLU A 28 -7.30 -8.70 -13.55
CA GLU A 28 -6.29 -9.66 -13.96
C GLU A 28 -5.53 -10.11 -12.71
N VAL A 29 -5.69 -11.38 -12.29
CA VAL A 29 -5.18 -11.87 -11.01
C VAL A 29 -4.09 -12.91 -11.23
N LYS A 30 -2.99 -12.81 -10.47
CA LYS A 30 -1.99 -13.87 -10.34
C LYS A 30 -1.81 -14.23 -8.87
N GLY A 31 -1.80 -15.53 -8.58
CA GLY A 31 -1.57 -16.09 -7.26
C GLY A 31 -0.22 -16.77 -7.18
N TYR A 32 0.44 -16.65 -6.03
CA TYR A 32 1.71 -17.31 -5.71
C TYR A 32 1.62 -17.92 -4.31
N THR A 33 2.17 -19.11 -4.14
CA THR A 33 2.18 -19.83 -2.86
C THR A 33 3.45 -19.58 -2.05
N SER A 34 4.39 -18.79 -2.58
CA SER A 34 5.61 -18.43 -1.86
C SER A 34 6.04 -16.99 -2.18
N GLY A 35 6.66 -16.34 -1.19
CA GLY A 35 7.20 -15.00 -1.33
C GLY A 35 8.34 -14.96 -2.35
N GLU A 36 9.19 -15.99 -2.37
CA GLU A 36 10.32 -16.12 -3.28
C GLU A 36 9.86 -16.18 -4.73
N GLU A 37 8.88 -17.04 -5.06
CA GLU A 37 8.33 -17.15 -6.41
C GLU A 37 7.70 -15.84 -6.88
N ALA A 38 6.98 -15.16 -6.00
CA ALA A 38 6.36 -13.87 -6.31
C ALA A 38 7.41 -12.80 -6.61
N LEU A 39 8.47 -12.72 -5.79
CA LEU A 39 9.57 -11.76 -6.00
C LEU A 39 10.34 -12.06 -7.29
N ASP A 40 10.59 -13.32 -7.59
CA ASP A 40 11.28 -13.74 -8.82
C ASP A 40 10.44 -13.39 -10.05
N ALA A 41 9.12 -13.60 -10.00
CA ALA A 41 8.21 -13.21 -11.06
C ALA A 41 8.20 -11.68 -11.27
N LEU A 42 8.23 -10.89 -10.20
CA LEU A 42 8.28 -9.42 -10.26
C LEU A 42 9.62 -8.91 -10.82
N ARG A 43 10.75 -9.48 -10.39
CA ARG A 43 12.09 -9.09 -10.85
C ARG A 43 12.34 -9.48 -12.30
N SER A 44 11.75 -10.58 -12.75
CA SER A 44 11.82 -11.03 -14.14
C SER A 44 10.94 -10.23 -15.08
N ALA A 45 10.02 -9.41 -14.54
CA ALA A 45 9.14 -8.56 -15.32
C ALA A 45 9.91 -7.32 -15.82
N SER A 46 10.11 -7.24 -17.15
CA SER A 46 10.64 -6.01 -17.75
C SER A 46 9.59 -4.89 -17.67
N PRO A 47 9.98 -3.64 -17.37
CA PRO A 47 9.06 -2.50 -17.30
C PRO A 47 8.18 -2.31 -18.54
N ASP A 48 8.69 -2.68 -19.71
CA ASP A 48 8.00 -2.48 -20.99
C ASP A 48 7.11 -3.65 -21.42
N VAL A 49 7.36 -4.87 -20.93
CA VAL A 49 6.68 -6.11 -21.39
C VAL A 49 6.21 -6.99 -20.23
N GLY A 50 6.62 -6.68 -19.01
CA GLY A 50 6.35 -7.51 -17.83
C GLY A 50 4.97 -7.28 -17.22
N TRP A 51 4.53 -8.28 -16.45
CA TRP A 51 3.32 -8.19 -15.65
C TRP A 51 3.66 -7.61 -14.27
N ILE A 52 3.37 -6.34 -14.07
CA ILE A 52 3.53 -5.65 -12.78
C ILE A 52 2.13 -5.44 -12.17
N PRO A 53 1.89 -5.81 -10.90
CA PRO A 53 0.60 -5.61 -10.26
C PRO A 53 0.36 -4.15 -9.88
N ASP A 54 -0.91 -3.74 -9.93
CA ASP A 54 -1.37 -2.46 -9.38
C ASP A 54 -1.61 -2.54 -7.86
N LEU A 55 -1.74 -3.76 -7.31
CA LEU A 55 -1.96 -4.06 -5.89
C LEU A 55 -1.45 -5.45 -5.54
N ILE A 56 -0.84 -5.60 -4.37
CA ILE A 56 -0.45 -6.89 -3.79
C ILE A 56 -1.28 -7.15 -2.53
N LEU A 57 -1.92 -8.32 -2.46
CA LEU A 57 -2.48 -8.91 -1.25
C LEU A 57 -1.47 -9.93 -0.75
N LEU A 58 -0.98 -9.78 0.46
CA LEU A 58 0.15 -10.54 0.99
C LEU A 58 -0.17 -11.15 2.35
N ASP A 59 -0.13 -12.46 2.43
CA ASP A 59 -0.22 -13.12 3.73
C ASP A 59 1.01 -12.80 4.58
N ILE A 60 0.79 -12.58 5.87
CA ILE A 60 1.87 -12.34 6.83
C ILE A 60 2.57 -13.64 7.19
N ASN A 61 1.78 -14.68 7.49
CA ASN A 61 2.29 -15.92 8.09
C ASN A 61 2.45 -16.99 7.02
N MET A 62 3.55 -16.95 6.29
CA MET A 62 3.90 -17.95 5.28
C MET A 62 5.11 -18.78 5.71
N ASN A 63 5.16 -20.02 5.23
CA ASN A 63 6.35 -20.85 5.40
C ASN A 63 7.50 -20.32 4.55
N GLY A 64 8.74 -20.34 5.09
CA GLY A 64 9.92 -19.79 4.41
C GLY A 64 10.02 -18.29 4.61
N MET A 65 9.88 -17.51 3.56
CA MET A 65 9.90 -16.06 3.60
C MET A 65 8.54 -15.53 4.07
N ASP A 66 8.50 -14.86 5.21
CA ASP A 66 7.26 -14.27 5.73
C ASP A 66 6.84 -13.01 4.97
N GLY A 67 5.60 -12.54 5.21
CA GLY A 67 5.08 -11.37 4.51
C GLY A 67 5.86 -10.08 4.79
N TYR A 68 6.51 -9.97 5.94
CA TYR A 68 7.36 -8.82 6.27
C TYR A 68 8.67 -8.83 5.49
N ASP A 69 9.25 -10.01 5.30
CA ASP A 69 10.46 -10.19 4.49
C ASP A 69 10.18 -9.85 3.02
N VAL A 70 9.06 -10.34 2.48
CA VAL A 70 8.60 -9.98 1.12
C VAL A 70 8.42 -8.47 0.98
N LEU A 71 7.74 -7.84 1.93
CA LEU A 71 7.55 -6.39 1.92
C LEU A 71 8.88 -5.64 1.98
N GLY A 72 9.82 -6.10 2.81
CA GLY A 72 11.18 -5.55 2.88
C GLY A 72 11.86 -5.54 1.52
N CYS A 73 11.87 -6.68 0.84
CA CYS A 73 12.42 -6.81 -0.51
C CYS A 73 11.74 -5.90 -1.54
N LEU A 74 10.39 -5.78 -1.48
CA LEU A 74 9.64 -4.87 -2.36
C LEU A 74 10.01 -3.41 -2.11
N LYS A 75 10.24 -3.00 -0.85
CA LYS A 75 10.58 -1.62 -0.49
C LYS A 75 12.02 -1.24 -0.80
N GLU A 76 12.91 -2.20 -0.92
CA GLU A 76 14.30 -1.99 -1.35
C GLU A 76 14.44 -1.83 -2.87
N ASP A 77 13.49 -2.33 -3.65
CA ASP A 77 13.50 -2.25 -5.12
C ASP A 77 12.84 -0.96 -5.63
N GLU A 78 13.59 -0.13 -6.35
CA GLU A 78 13.11 1.17 -6.87
C GLU A 78 11.91 1.04 -7.82
N GLY A 79 11.79 -0.06 -8.56
CA GLY A 79 10.69 -0.34 -9.49
C GLY A 79 9.43 -0.85 -8.77
N LEU A 80 9.60 -1.52 -7.64
CA LEU A 80 8.53 -2.24 -6.93
C LEU A 80 8.03 -1.52 -5.67
N LYS A 81 8.85 -0.68 -5.04
CA LYS A 81 8.56 -0.04 -3.74
C LYS A 81 7.27 0.78 -3.69
N ARG A 82 6.79 1.22 -4.86
CA ARG A 82 5.55 2.02 -4.98
C ARG A 82 4.29 1.18 -5.10
N ILE A 83 4.42 -0.14 -5.31
CA ILE A 83 3.26 -1.01 -5.41
C ILE A 83 2.59 -1.06 -4.03
N PRO A 84 1.28 -0.74 -3.95
CA PRO A 84 0.56 -0.81 -2.69
C PRO A 84 0.44 -2.27 -2.22
N VAL A 85 0.74 -2.50 -0.94
CA VAL A 85 0.63 -3.83 -0.30
C VAL A 85 -0.42 -3.77 0.79
N VAL A 86 -1.35 -4.71 0.75
CA VAL A 86 -2.36 -4.95 1.80
C VAL A 86 -2.05 -6.29 2.42
N PHE A 87 -1.84 -6.32 3.72
CA PHE A 87 -1.61 -7.56 4.44
C PHE A 87 -2.91 -8.35 4.67
N LEU A 88 -2.79 -9.66 4.51
CA LEU A 88 -3.77 -10.63 4.96
C LEU A 88 -3.29 -11.18 6.31
N THR A 89 -4.13 -11.18 7.35
CA THR A 89 -3.71 -11.56 8.71
C THR A 89 -4.68 -12.52 9.36
N GLY A 90 -4.17 -13.53 10.06
CA GLY A 90 -4.97 -14.42 10.90
C GLY A 90 -5.45 -13.75 12.19
N MET A 91 -6.28 -14.45 12.96
CA MET A 91 -6.93 -13.89 14.16
C MET A 91 -5.99 -13.65 15.37
N THR A 92 -4.72 -14.07 15.33
CA THR A 92 -3.85 -14.18 16.51
C THR A 92 -2.73 -13.14 16.60
N ASP A 93 -2.65 -12.19 15.67
CA ASP A 93 -1.46 -11.33 15.53
C ASP A 93 -1.63 -9.91 16.06
N GLU A 94 -1.96 -9.74 17.36
CA GLU A 94 -1.86 -8.41 18.01
C GLU A 94 -0.42 -7.85 18.01
N THR A 95 0.58 -8.74 17.94
CA THR A 95 2.02 -8.35 17.84
C THR A 95 2.42 -7.95 16.42
N SER A 96 1.72 -8.42 15.41
CA SER A 96 1.98 -8.14 13.99
C SER A 96 1.53 -6.74 13.57
N GLU A 97 0.44 -6.22 14.17
CA GLU A 97 -0.02 -4.86 13.90
C GLU A 97 1.02 -3.79 14.29
N SER A 98 1.76 -4.00 15.37
CA SER A 98 2.80 -3.05 15.79
C SER A 98 4.04 -3.08 14.88
N ARG A 99 4.43 -4.23 14.32
CA ARG A 99 5.52 -4.35 13.34
C ARG A 99 5.15 -3.72 12.00
N GLY A 100 3.95 -3.99 11.51
CA GLY A 100 3.50 -3.51 10.21
C GLY A 100 3.20 -2.01 10.18
N LEU A 101 2.83 -1.38 11.31
CA LEU A 101 2.73 0.08 11.42
C LEU A 101 4.06 0.80 11.15
N GLU A 102 5.19 0.08 11.26
CA GLU A 102 6.53 0.59 10.95
C GLU A 102 6.93 0.44 9.47
N MET A 103 6.26 -0.42 8.70
CA MET A 103 6.71 -0.86 7.38
C MET A 103 5.91 -0.32 6.18
N ASP A 104 5.10 0.71 6.35
CA ASP A 104 4.42 1.41 5.25
C ASP A 104 3.48 0.53 4.39
N VAL A 105 2.69 -0.33 5.06
CA VAL A 105 1.57 -1.06 4.43
C VAL A 105 0.35 -0.17 4.29
N VAL A 106 -0.44 -0.43 3.25
CA VAL A 106 -1.67 0.33 2.97
C VAL A 106 -2.77 -0.01 3.97
N ASP A 107 -2.96 -1.29 4.27
CA ASP A 107 -4.02 -1.80 5.15
C ASP A 107 -3.77 -3.25 5.57
N TYR A 108 -4.62 -3.71 6.48
CA TYR A 108 -4.72 -5.10 6.95
C TYR A 108 -6.11 -5.63 6.69
N LEU A 109 -6.22 -6.85 6.15
CA LEU A 109 -7.46 -7.59 5.99
C LEU A 109 -7.42 -8.86 6.82
N LYS A 110 -8.36 -8.98 7.75
CA LYS A 110 -8.43 -10.15 8.63
C LYS A 110 -9.03 -11.36 7.92
N LYS A 111 -8.30 -12.47 7.90
CA LYS A 111 -8.79 -13.76 7.42
C LYS A 111 -9.77 -14.41 8.42
N PRO A 112 -10.83 -15.10 7.98
CA PRO A 112 -11.28 -15.21 6.59
C PRO A 112 -11.95 -13.93 6.08
N VAL A 113 -11.61 -13.51 4.84
CA VAL A 113 -12.13 -12.26 4.25
C VAL A 113 -13.41 -12.58 3.47
N ALA A 114 -14.53 -11.96 3.86
CA ALA A 114 -15.77 -12.09 3.09
C ALA A 114 -15.61 -11.49 1.69
N SER A 115 -16.10 -12.18 0.64
CA SER A 115 -15.94 -11.79 -0.77
C SER A 115 -16.32 -10.33 -1.06
N LYS A 116 -17.43 -9.85 -0.50
CA LYS A 116 -17.89 -8.46 -0.65
C LYS A 116 -16.90 -7.46 -0.06
N VAL A 117 -16.29 -7.80 1.09
CA VAL A 117 -15.30 -6.95 1.76
C VAL A 117 -14.01 -6.93 0.95
N LEU A 118 -13.53 -8.10 0.50
CA LEU A 118 -12.35 -8.23 -0.34
C LEU A 118 -12.46 -7.38 -1.60
N LEU A 119 -13.54 -7.56 -2.37
CA LEU A 119 -13.81 -6.80 -3.59
C LEU A 119 -13.85 -5.28 -3.34
N ALA A 120 -14.60 -4.85 -2.32
CA ALA A 120 -14.73 -3.43 -1.99
C ALA A 120 -13.38 -2.81 -1.59
N ARG A 121 -12.56 -3.55 -0.84
CA ARG A 121 -11.23 -3.08 -0.41
C ARG A 121 -10.26 -3.02 -1.58
N VAL A 122 -10.18 -4.08 -2.39
CA VAL A 122 -9.33 -4.12 -3.59
C VAL A 122 -9.69 -2.97 -4.54
N GLN A 123 -10.97 -2.78 -4.83
CA GLN A 123 -11.44 -1.70 -5.70
C GLN A 123 -11.12 -0.32 -5.11
N HIS A 124 -11.31 -0.14 -3.80
CA HIS A 124 -10.97 1.10 -3.11
C HIS A 124 -9.47 1.43 -3.26
N TYR A 125 -8.58 0.47 -2.99
CA TYR A 125 -7.14 0.70 -3.09
C TYR A 125 -6.68 0.89 -4.54
N LEU A 126 -7.18 0.09 -5.48
CA LEU A 126 -6.86 0.28 -6.89
C LEU A 126 -7.27 1.67 -7.38
N ASN A 127 -8.42 2.18 -6.98
CA ASN A 127 -8.84 3.54 -7.32
C ASN A 127 -7.98 4.61 -6.63
N LEU A 128 -7.65 4.40 -5.35
CA LEU A 128 -6.80 5.32 -4.60
C LEU A 128 -5.40 5.44 -5.21
N TYR A 129 -4.85 4.31 -5.69
CA TYR A 129 -3.50 4.24 -6.25
C TYR A 129 -3.45 4.36 -7.78
N ALA A 130 -4.56 4.18 -8.51
CA ALA A 130 -4.63 4.40 -9.96
C ALA A 130 -4.29 5.84 -10.37
N THR A 131 -4.62 6.80 -9.50
CA THR A 131 -4.23 8.21 -9.68
C THR A 131 -2.75 8.47 -9.52
N THR A 132 -1.95 7.48 -9.06
CA THR A 132 -0.49 7.58 -8.95
C THR A 132 0.24 7.29 -10.26
N ALA A 133 -0.26 6.34 -11.04
CA ALA A 133 0.35 5.94 -12.33
C ALA A 133 0.06 6.96 -13.45
N SER A 134 -1.07 7.64 -13.38
CA SER A 134 -1.37 8.79 -14.23
C SER A 134 -1.02 10.06 -13.47
N ASN A 135 0.19 10.59 -13.62
CA ASN A 135 0.70 11.92 -13.24
C ASN A 135 -0.37 12.91 -12.70
N GLY A 136 -1.15 12.50 -11.71
CA GLY A 136 -2.03 13.40 -10.99
C GLY A 136 -1.15 14.36 -10.21
N LYS A 137 -0.80 15.51 -10.81
CA LYS A 137 -0.18 16.62 -10.09
C LYS A 137 -1.00 16.85 -8.83
N LEU A 138 -0.31 16.95 -7.72
CA LEU A 138 -0.92 17.50 -6.51
C LEU A 138 -1.58 18.83 -6.87
N ASP A 139 -2.83 18.99 -6.49
CA ASP A 139 -3.55 20.24 -6.70
C ASP A 139 -3.02 21.27 -5.72
N GLU A 140 -2.14 22.14 -6.19
CA GLU A 140 -1.51 23.16 -5.36
C GLU A 140 -2.55 24.07 -4.68
N ALA A 141 -3.69 24.33 -5.33
CA ALA A 141 -4.77 25.12 -4.72
C ALA A 141 -5.44 24.37 -3.56
N LYS A 142 -5.59 23.06 -3.66
CA LYS A 142 -6.06 22.22 -2.55
C LYS A 142 -5.03 22.11 -1.44
N LEU A 143 -3.75 22.03 -1.76
CA LEU A 143 -2.65 22.09 -0.81
C LEU A 143 -2.69 23.40 -0.02
N ASP A 144 -2.81 24.52 -0.70
CA ASP A 144 -2.89 25.83 -0.07
C ASP A 144 -4.12 25.95 0.87
N SER A 145 -5.23 25.30 0.52
CA SER A 145 -6.40 25.27 1.39
C SER A 145 -6.17 24.54 2.72
N LEU A 146 -5.17 23.65 2.79
CA LEU A 146 -4.76 22.94 4.02
C LEU A 146 -3.82 23.77 4.89
N SER A 147 -3.32 24.91 4.42
CA SER A 147 -2.44 25.80 5.20
C SER A 147 -3.10 26.37 6.45
N SER A 148 -4.43 26.38 6.51
CA SER A 148 -5.17 26.84 7.70
C SER A 148 -5.14 25.85 8.88
N PRO A 149 -5.39 24.53 8.69
CA PRO A 149 -5.34 23.56 9.78
C PRO A 149 -3.94 23.01 10.06
N LEU A 150 -3.01 23.06 9.08
CA LEU A 150 -1.67 22.48 9.20
C LEU A 150 -0.61 23.56 9.35
N THR A 151 0.42 23.28 10.14
CA THR A 151 1.66 24.08 10.16
C THR A 151 2.51 23.78 8.93
N ASP A 152 3.49 24.66 8.61
CA ASP A 152 4.38 24.47 7.47
C ASP A 152 5.05 23.08 7.46
N ARG A 153 5.52 22.62 8.62
CA ARG A 153 6.14 21.28 8.75
C ARG A 153 5.13 20.13 8.57
N GLU A 154 3.91 20.30 9.03
CA GLU A 154 2.85 19.33 8.80
C GLU A 154 2.42 19.33 7.32
N MET A 155 2.47 20.47 6.64
CA MET A 155 2.24 20.60 5.21
C MET A 155 3.29 19.86 4.39
N ASP A 156 4.59 20.05 4.72
CA ASP A 156 5.69 19.32 4.08
C ASP A 156 5.47 17.80 4.18
N VAL A 157 5.12 17.33 5.39
CA VAL A 157 4.84 15.90 5.63
C VAL A 157 3.56 15.47 4.89
N ALA A 158 2.50 16.27 4.89
CA ALA A 158 1.27 15.96 4.18
C ALA A 158 1.49 15.79 2.66
N ARG A 159 2.31 16.65 2.07
CA ARG A 159 2.72 16.56 0.66
C ARG A 159 3.45 15.24 0.38
N LEU A 160 4.45 14.90 1.19
CA LEU A 160 5.22 13.68 1.02
C LEU A 160 4.38 12.42 1.30
N MET A 161 3.43 12.47 2.24
CA MET A 161 2.44 11.41 2.43
C MET A 161 1.58 11.21 1.18
N ALA A 162 1.16 12.29 0.53
CA ALA A 162 0.38 12.22 -0.71
C ALA A 162 1.19 11.70 -1.91
N GLU A 163 2.51 11.82 -1.85
CA GLU A 163 3.46 11.21 -2.79
C GLU A 163 3.82 9.76 -2.44
N PHE A 164 3.18 9.18 -1.40
CA PHE A 164 3.45 7.85 -0.87
C PHE A 164 4.88 7.63 -0.38
N ARG A 165 5.51 8.69 0.14
CA ARG A 165 6.81 8.54 0.79
C ARG A 165 6.66 7.83 2.12
N SER A 166 7.51 6.84 2.39
CA SER A 166 7.62 6.20 3.70
C SER A 166 8.07 7.18 4.77
N ASP A 167 7.88 6.85 6.05
CA ASP A 167 8.38 7.70 7.14
C ASP A 167 9.91 7.85 7.09
N ARG A 168 10.63 6.82 6.61
CA ARG A 168 12.08 6.86 6.42
C ARG A 168 12.46 7.84 5.32
N GLU A 169 11.81 7.77 4.15
CA GLU A 169 12.04 8.73 3.06
C GLU A 169 11.71 10.17 3.50
N ILE A 170 10.61 10.36 4.25
CA ILE A 170 10.25 11.67 4.80
C ILE A 170 11.33 12.16 5.77
N SER A 171 11.85 11.28 6.64
CA SER A 171 12.97 11.57 7.55
C SER A 171 14.19 12.05 6.78
N ASP A 172 14.55 11.34 5.71
CA ASP A 172 15.72 11.64 4.87
C ASP A 172 15.53 12.93 4.07
N ILE A 173 14.36 13.13 3.43
CA ILE A 173 14.05 14.31 2.61
C ILE A 173 13.99 15.58 3.46
N LEU A 174 13.33 15.52 4.62
CA LEU A 174 13.16 16.69 5.49
C LEU A 174 14.30 16.88 6.50
N HIS A 175 15.27 15.95 6.54
CA HIS A 175 16.38 15.94 7.50
C HIS A 175 15.92 16.03 8.95
N ILE A 176 14.90 15.25 9.32
CA ILE A 176 14.34 15.20 10.68
C ILE A 176 14.32 13.76 11.20
N SER A 177 14.30 13.59 12.52
CA SER A 177 14.33 12.27 13.13
C SER A 177 13.04 11.46 12.90
N MET A 178 13.17 10.13 12.80
CA MET A 178 12.02 9.22 12.65
C MET A 178 10.92 9.42 13.72
N PRO A 179 11.23 9.57 15.02
CA PRO A 179 10.20 9.84 16.01
C PRO A 179 9.43 11.14 15.73
N TYR A 180 10.11 12.13 15.17
CA TYR A 180 9.47 13.42 14.84
C TYR A 180 8.59 13.29 13.59
N VAL A 181 9.01 12.51 12.58
CA VAL A 181 8.15 12.17 11.43
C VAL A 181 6.87 11.51 11.88
N LYS A 182 6.97 10.45 12.71
CA LYS A 182 5.79 9.74 13.26
C LYS A 182 4.84 10.69 13.98
N LYS A 183 5.37 11.63 14.75
CA LYS A 183 4.58 12.66 15.45
C LYS A 183 3.85 13.58 14.46
N LEU A 184 4.52 14.03 13.40
CA LEU A 184 3.93 14.90 12.38
C LEU A 184 2.87 14.16 11.55
N VAL A 185 3.14 12.91 11.15
CA VAL A 185 2.15 12.04 10.45
C VAL A 185 0.90 11.87 11.30
N ALA A 186 1.05 11.58 12.59
CA ALA A 186 -0.09 11.46 13.50
C ALA A 186 -0.87 12.79 13.66
N ALA A 187 -0.16 13.92 13.70
CA ALA A 187 -0.78 15.25 13.77
C ALA A 187 -1.56 15.58 12.49
N VAL A 188 -0.99 15.32 11.32
CA VAL A 188 -1.66 15.48 10.02
C VAL A 188 -2.92 14.63 9.94
N LYS A 189 -2.81 13.33 10.26
CA LYS A 189 -3.97 12.43 10.30
C LYS A 189 -5.08 12.95 11.20
N LYS A 190 -4.76 13.37 12.41
CA LYS A 190 -5.72 13.89 13.38
C LYS A 190 -6.39 15.18 12.90
N LYS A 191 -5.62 16.13 12.37
CA LYS A 191 -6.12 17.45 11.94
C LYS A 191 -6.99 17.37 10.68
N LEU A 192 -6.68 16.42 9.78
CA LEU A 192 -7.43 16.20 8.55
C LEU A 192 -8.48 15.08 8.67
N PHE A 193 -8.70 14.55 9.88
CA PHE A 193 -9.65 13.46 10.14
C PHE A 193 -9.44 12.25 9.24
N LEU A 194 -8.16 11.85 9.03
CA LEU A 194 -7.79 10.72 8.19
C LEU A 194 -7.76 9.44 9.03
N ASP A 195 -8.49 8.42 8.62
CA ASP A 195 -8.40 7.10 9.24
C ASP A 195 -7.07 6.43 8.89
N LYS A 196 -6.68 6.53 7.61
CA LYS A 196 -5.45 5.93 7.08
C LYS A 196 -4.57 6.97 6.41
N ARG A 197 -3.25 6.68 6.35
CA ARG A 197 -2.24 7.54 5.73
C ARG A 197 -2.58 7.88 4.27
N GLY A 198 -2.99 6.87 3.48
CA GLY A 198 -3.33 7.02 2.07
C GLY A 198 -4.55 7.90 1.78
N ASP A 199 -5.42 8.12 2.79
CA ASP A 199 -6.62 8.94 2.62
C ASP A 199 -6.31 10.42 2.32
N ILE A 200 -5.08 10.87 2.60
CA ILE A 200 -4.65 12.25 2.32
C ILE A 200 -4.80 12.61 0.84
N ARG A 201 -4.65 11.65 -0.07
CA ARG A 201 -4.82 11.91 -1.51
C ARG A 201 -6.22 12.32 -1.91
N LYS A 202 -7.24 11.88 -1.20
CA LYS A 202 -8.63 12.31 -1.43
C LYS A 202 -8.78 13.82 -1.33
N TYR A 203 -7.91 14.46 -0.54
CA TYR A 203 -7.89 15.90 -0.37
C TYR A 203 -7.00 16.63 -1.36
N LEU A 204 -5.95 15.98 -1.85
CA LEU A 204 -4.84 16.65 -2.55
C LEU A 204 -4.74 16.35 -4.05
N VAL A 205 -5.53 15.40 -4.58
CA VAL A 205 -5.52 15.07 -6.01
C VAL A 205 -6.78 15.58 -6.69
N SER A 206 -6.63 16.29 -7.80
CA SER A 206 -7.75 16.67 -8.66
C SER A 206 -8.39 15.42 -9.28
N GLN A 207 -9.72 15.39 -9.33
CA GLN A 207 -10.45 14.37 -10.07
C GLN A 207 -10.28 14.61 -11.57
#